data_700598e76fb2337fe83f9c98a938d440
#
_entry.id   700598e76fb2337fe83f9c98a938d440
#
_cell.length_a   1.000
_cell.length_b   1.000
_cell.length_c   1.000
_cell.angle_alpha   90.00
_cell.angle_beta   90.00
_cell.angle_gamma   90.00
#
_symmetry.space_group_name_H-M   'P 1'
#
loop_
_entity.id
_entity.type
_entity.pdbx_description
1 polymer ?
#
loop_
_entity_poly.entity_id
_entity_poly.type
_entity_poly.pdbx_seq_one_letter_code
_entity_poly.pdbx_strand_id
1 'polypeptide(L)'
;MRRAARALTTAASALALATGVLTLAPAPTQADDAVPSQEYFSYYYLDSAREKGFTGKGVTIALIDGPVNTSAPALKGAKITDKSRCTIEASPENARHGTDMATILVSPYTGVAPDATLYTYQVSNLTSVSGGSCDTSTGRLDTFGKLINQAVEDGAQIISISQSDQDGTAELKWAIANAISRGVIIVNSAGNGASDDNVTHIGRFSGVVGVSAINADGTFASYSSWGDGVVTTALGGP
;
A
#
# COMPACT_ATOMS: atom_id res chain seq x y z
N MET A 1 -35.13 -61.36 -77.39
CA MET A 1 -35.88 -60.09 -77.65
C MET A 1 -36.55 -59.60 -76.34
N ARG A 2 -35.92 -58.85 -75.53
CA ARG A 2 -36.61 -58.14 -74.47
C ARG A 2 -35.80 -56.87 -74.17
N ARG A 3 -36.38 -55.69 -74.37
CA ARG A 3 -35.82 -54.36 -74.12
C ARG A 3 -35.84 -54.09 -72.68
N ALA A 4 -34.73 -53.72 -72.11
CA ALA A 4 -34.61 -53.24 -70.77
C ALA A 4 -34.70 -51.68 -70.76
N ALA A 5 -35.71 -51.18 -70.11
CA ALA A 5 -35.89 -49.75 -69.93
C ALA A 5 -35.02 -49.22 -68.72
N ARG A 6 -34.20 -48.27 -68.99
CA ARG A 6 -33.43 -47.57 -67.96
C ARG A 6 -34.31 -46.42 -67.35
N ALA A 7 -34.55 -46.54 -66.08
CA ALA A 7 -35.16 -45.47 -65.30
C ALA A 7 -34.09 -44.50 -64.84
N LEU A 8 -34.18 -43.23 -65.21
CA LEU A 8 -33.37 -42.14 -64.64
C LEU A 8 -34.00 -41.71 -63.35
N THR A 9 -33.30 -41.89 -62.23
CA THR A 9 -33.63 -41.34 -60.97
C THR A 9 -32.88 -40.00 -60.81
N THR A 10 -33.62 -38.89 -60.86
CA THR A 10 -33.12 -37.57 -60.54
C THR A 10 -33.02 -37.43 -59.00
N ALA A 11 -31.84 -37.37 -58.48
CA ALA A 11 -31.60 -37.04 -57.10
C ALA A 11 -31.67 -35.52 -56.91
N ALA A 12 -32.71 -35.07 -56.25
CA ALA A 12 -32.82 -33.68 -55.81
C ALA A 12 -32.00 -33.48 -54.52
N SER A 13 -30.86 -32.78 -54.61
CA SER A 13 -30.06 -32.41 -53.46
C SER A 13 -30.72 -31.22 -52.77
N ALA A 14 -31.37 -31.45 -51.62
CA ALA A 14 -31.81 -30.40 -50.75
C ALA A 14 -30.63 -29.81 -49.96
N LEU A 15 -30.22 -28.58 -50.33
CA LEU A 15 -29.21 -27.81 -49.60
C LEU A 15 -29.86 -27.19 -48.37
N ALA A 16 -29.70 -27.82 -47.19
CA ALA A 16 -30.13 -27.27 -45.94
C ALA A 16 -29.17 -26.14 -45.52
N LEU A 17 -29.60 -24.91 -45.66
CA LEU A 17 -28.90 -23.74 -45.01
C LEU A 17 -29.15 -23.84 -43.52
N ALA A 18 -28.18 -24.37 -42.81
CA ALA A 18 -28.09 -24.22 -41.34
C ALA A 18 -27.70 -22.77 -41.02
N THR A 19 -28.66 -21.91 -40.74
CA THR A 19 -28.41 -20.60 -40.10
C THR A 19 -27.96 -20.87 -38.69
N GLY A 20 -26.67 -21.02 -38.48
CA GLY A 20 -26.07 -21.02 -37.15
C GLY A 20 -26.23 -19.64 -36.54
N VAL A 21 -27.18 -19.49 -35.62
CA VAL A 21 -27.22 -18.36 -34.73
C VAL A 21 -26.00 -18.48 -33.82
N LEU A 22 -24.94 -17.74 -34.13
CA LEU A 22 -23.83 -17.53 -33.21
C LEU A 22 -24.41 -16.75 -32.04
N THR A 23 -24.81 -17.46 -30.98
CA THR A 23 -25.01 -16.80 -29.69
C THR A 23 -23.64 -16.37 -29.21
N LEU A 24 -23.28 -15.12 -29.43
CA LEU A 24 -22.19 -14.47 -28.71
C LEU A 24 -22.56 -14.59 -27.22
N ALA A 25 -21.91 -15.55 -26.53
CA ALA A 25 -21.91 -15.51 -25.09
C ALA A 25 -21.38 -14.12 -24.69
N PRO A 26 -22.08 -13.38 -23.81
CA PRO A 26 -21.52 -12.14 -23.30
C PRO A 26 -20.13 -12.50 -22.77
N ALA A 27 -19.10 -11.77 -23.24
CA ALA A 27 -17.79 -11.83 -22.64
C ALA A 27 -17.99 -11.64 -21.13
N PRO A 28 -17.33 -12.44 -20.27
CA PRO A 28 -17.37 -12.16 -18.86
C PRO A 28 -17.00 -10.69 -18.71
N THR A 29 -17.94 -9.87 -18.27
CA THR A 29 -17.64 -8.55 -17.77
C THR A 29 -16.65 -8.82 -16.64
N GLN A 30 -15.34 -8.60 -16.89
CA GLN A 30 -14.43 -8.39 -15.80
C GLN A 30 -15.15 -7.34 -14.95
N ALA A 31 -15.59 -7.73 -13.77
CA ALA A 31 -15.93 -6.77 -12.75
C ALA A 31 -14.70 -5.87 -12.75
N ASP A 32 -14.86 -4.61 -13.12
CA ASP A 32 -13.85 -3.61 -12.93
C ASP A 32 -13.46 -3.74 -11.46
N ASP A 33 -12.28 -4.29 -11.19
CA ASP A 33 -11.61 -4.18 -9.91
C ASP A 33 -11.19 -2.70 -9.79
N ALA A 34 -12.18 -1.81 -9.95
CA ALA A 34 -11.99 -0.39 -9.87
C ALA A 34 -11.52 -0.11 -8.45
N VAL A 35 -10.22 0.13 -8.32
CA VAL A 35 -9.68 0.65 -7.08
C VAL A 35 -10.48 1.92 -6.78
N PRO A 36 -11.20 2.00 -5.66
CA PRO A 36 -12.03 3.16 -5.37
C PRO A 36 -11.20 4.43 -5.50
N SER A 37 -11.76 5.46 -6.12
CA SER A 37 -11.12 6.76 -6.18
C SER A 37 -10.83 7.23 -4.75
N GLN A 38 -9.58 7.49 -4.46
CA GLN A 38 -9.16 7.99 -3.16
C GLN A 38 -9.30 9.50 -3.17
N GLU A 39 -9.99 10.07 -2.18
CA GLU A 39 -10.27 11.51 -2.11
C GLU A 39 -8.98 12.35 -2.15
N TYR A 40 -7.93 11.93 -1.44
CA TYR A 40 -6.64 12.60 -1.43
C TYR A 40 -6.03 12.73 -2.83
N PHE A 41 -6.33 11.80 -3.74
CA PHE A 41 -5.75 11.80 -5.09
C PHE A 41 -6.18 13.04 -5.89
N SER A 42 -7.47 13.37 -5.86
CA SER A 42 -8.01 14.57 -6.48
C SER A 42 -7.72 15.83 -5.66
N TYR A 43 -7.78 15.74 -4.35
CA TYR A 43 -7.53 16.87 -3.45
C TYR A 43 -6.12 17.45 -3.64
N TYR A 44 -5.11 16.59 -3.78
CA TYR A 44 -3.72 17.01 -4.00
C TYR A 44 -3.32 17.11 -5.48
N TYR A 45 -4.27 16.99 -6.42
CA TYR A 45 -3.99 17.05 -7.86
C TYR A 45 -2.87 16.10 -8.30
N LEU A 46 -2.88 14.85 -7.80
CA LEU A 46 -1.82 13.90 -8.06
C LEU A 46 -1.72 13.47 -9.52
N ASP A 47 -2.82 13.50 -10.29
CA ASP A 47 -2.83 13.35 -11.73
C ASP A 47 -1.94 14.39 -12.42
N SER A 48 -2.12 15.67 -12.09
CA SER A 48 -1.29 16.75 -12.61
C SER A 48 0.19 16.62 -12.23
N ALA A 49 0.48 16.10 -11.04
CA ALA A 49 1.86 15.82 -10.62
C ALA A 49 2.47 14.70 -11.48
N ARG A 50 1.70 13.64 -11.75
CA ARG A 50 2.12 12.51 -12.59
C ARG A 50 2.35 12.92 -14.04
N GLU A 51 1.47 13.73 -14.61
CA GLU A 51 1.62 14.31 -15.97
C GLU A 51 2.91 15.12 -16.12
N LYS A 52 3.36 15.76 -15.05
CA LYS A 52 4.65 16.48 -15.00
C LYS A 52 5.85 15.58 -14.72
N GLY A 53 5.64 14.25 -14.57
CA GLY A 53 6.68 13.27 -14.31
C GLY A 53 7.07 13.10 -12.86
N PHE A 54 6.33 13.69 -11.91
CA PHE A 54 6.55 13.50 -10.46
C PHE A 54 5.91 12.19 -9.99
N THR A 55 6.54 11.07 -10.29
CA THR A 55 6.02 9.71 -10.04
C THR A 55 6.81 8.95 -8.98
N GLY A 56 7.80 9.56 -8.37
CA GLY A 56 8.70 8.89 -7.43
C GLY A 56 9.74 7.98 -8.08
N LYS A 57 9.92 8.05 -9.41
CA LYS A 57 10.91 7.25 -10.12
C LYS A 57 12.31 7.51 -9.59
N GLY A 58 13.01 6.43 -9.19
CA GLY A 58 14.36 6.50 -8.61
C GLY A 58 14.38 6.79 -7.12
N VAL A 59 13.21 6.94 -6.48
CA VAL A 59 13.08 7.09 -5.02
C VAL A 59 12.83 5.73 -4.38
N THR A 60 13.51 5.46 -3.27
CA THR A 60 13.26 4.31 -2.41
C THR A 60 12.57 4.77 -1.13
N ILE A 61 11.39 4.23 -0.87
CA ILE A 61 10.60 4.49 0.33
C ILE A 61 10.66 3.24 1.21
N ALA A 62 10.91 3.40 2.50
CA ALA A 62 10.76 2.37 3.51
C ALA A 62 9.42 2.57 4.23
N LEU A 63 8.57 1.57 4.24
CA LEU A 63 7.35 1.51 5.04
C LEU A 63 7.60 0.61 6.25
N ILE A 64 7.57 1.17 7.44
CA ILE A 64 7.65 0.42 8.70
C ILE A 64 6.24 0.33 9.27
N ASP A 65 5.61 -0.84 9.13
CA ASP A 65 4.19 -1.05 9.45
C ASP A 65 3.88 -2.54 9.70
N GLY A 66 2.62 -2.91 9.67
CA GLY A 66 2.17 -4.31 9.60
C GLY A 66 2.53 -4.99 8.26
N PRO A 67 2.22 -6.27 8.13
CA PRO A 67 2.43 -7.01 6.88
C PRO A 67 1.68 -6.37 5.71
N VAL A 68 2.29 -6.41 4.52
CA VAL A 68 1.71 -5.92 3.27
C VAL A 68 1.29 -7.08 2.39
N ASN A 69 0.02 -7.13 2.01
CA ASN A 69 -0.46 -8.07 0.99
C ASN A 69 -0.12 -7.54 -0.41
N THR A 70 1.03 -7.94 -0.93
CA THR A 70 1.49 -7.53 -2.27
C THR A 70 0.63 -8.08 -3.41
N SER A 71 -0.27 -9.04 -3.13
CA SER A 71 -1.22 -9.58 -4.10
C SER A 71 -2.52 -8.77 -4.18
N ALA A 72 -2.67 -7.74 -3.37
CA ALA A 72 -3.85 -6.87 -3.40
C ALA A 72 -4.00 -6.22 -4.79
N PRO A 73 -5.21 -6.16 -5.37
CA PRO A 73 -5.44 -5.58 -6.70
C PRO A 73 -4.87 -4.17 -6.85
N ALA A 74 -4.99 -3.35 -5.81
CA ALA A 74 -4.47 -1.97 -5.78
C ALA A 74 -2.94 -1.87 -5.87
N LEU A 75 -2.21 -2.95 -5.57
CA LEU A 75 -0.74 -3.00 -5.58
C LEU A 75 -0.19 -3.77 -6.79
N LYS A 76 -1.07 -4.23 -7.68
CA LYS A 76 -0.64 -4.99 -8.87
C LYS A 76 0.26 -4.14 -9.78
N GLY A 77 1.51 -4.56 -9.91
CA GLY A 77 2.52 -3.86 -10.71
C GLY A 77 3.39 -2.87 -9.91
N ALA A 78 3.11 -2.62 -8.64
CA ALA A 78 3.97 -1.83 -7.77
C ALA A 78 5.30 -2.54 -7.49
N LYS A 79 6.37 -1.77 -7.33
CA LYS A 79 7.72 -2.29 -7.03
C LYS A 79 7.89 -2.42 -5.52
N ILE A 80 7.46 -3.54 -4.95
CA ILE A 80 7.49 -3.80 -3.51
C ILE A 80 8.46 -4.94 -3.21
N THR A 81 9.29 -4.78 -2.19
CA THR A 81 10.17 -5.81 -1.65
C THR A 81 10.03 -5.85 -0.15
N ASP A 82 9.63 -7.00 0.40
CA ASP A 82 9.65 -7.23 1.84
C ASP A 82 11.10 -7.44 2.30
N LYS A 83 11.53 -6.58 3.21
CA LYS A 83 12.85 -6.56 3.83
C LYS A 83 12.82 -7.01 5.29
N SER A 84 11.65 -7.46 5.76
CA SER A 84 11.51 -7.96 7.12
C SER A 84 12.43 -9.14 7.34
N ARG A 85 13.16 -9.14 8.46
CA ARG A 85 14.05 -10.25 8.84
C ARG A 85 13.27 -11.47 9.34
N CYS A 86 12.05 -11.23 9.77
CA CYS A 86 11.13 -12.26 10.21
C CYS A 86 9.70 -11.86 9.85
N THR A 87 8.79 -12.81 9.81
CA THR A 87 7.36 -12.56 9.62
C THR A 87 6.63 -12.61 10.95
N ILE A 88 5.64 -11.75 11.10
CA ILE A 88 4.71 -11.79 12.24
C ILE A 88 3.33 -12.22 11.73
N GLU A 89 2.64 -13.04 12.54
CA GLU A 89 1.21 -13.28 12.33
C GLU A 89 0.46 -12.09 12.90
N ALA A 90 0.14 -11.16 12.03
CA ALA A 90 -0.63 -9.99 12.37
C ALA A 90 -2.14 -10.28 12.33
N SER A 91 -2.92 -9.53 13.10
CA SER A 91 -4.37 -9.54 12.94
C SER A 91 -4.76 -9.12 11.51
N PRO A 92 -5.94 -9.55 11.00
CA PRO A 92 -6.42 -9.09 9.69
C PRO A 92 -6.45 -7.56 9.56
N GLU A 93 -6.74 -6.85 10.65
CA GLU A 93 -6.74 -5.39 10.69
C GLU A 93 -5.34 -4.81 10.47
N ASN A 94 -4.33 -5.33 11.15
CA ASN A 94 -2.94 -4.89 11.00
C ASN A 94 -2.37 -5.20 9.61
N ALA A 95 -2.72 -6.36 9.05
CA ALA A 95 -2.33 -6.73 7.69
C ALA A 95 -3.03 -5.83 6.65
N ARG A 96 -4.29 -5.45 6.90
CA ARG A 96 -4.99 -4.46 6.09
C ARG A 96 -4.33 -3.09 6.19
N HIS A 97 -4.02 -2.61 7.39
CA HIS A 97 -3.39 -1.32 7.61
C HIS A 97 -2.07 -1.18 6.84
N GLY A 98 -1.15 -2.14 6.94
CA GLY A 98 0.10 -2.13 6.17
C GLY A 98 -0.14 -2.11 4.66
N THR A 99 -1.17 -2.83 4.18
CA THR A 99 -1.56 -2.87 2.76
C THR A 99 -2.15 -1.54 2.31
N ASP A 100 -2.98 -0.90 3.14
CA ASP A 100 -3.57 0.41 2.85
C ASP A 100 -2.48 1.48 2.78
N MET A 101 -1.53 1.48 3.71
CA MET A 101 -0.38 2.40 3.68
C MET A 101 0.49 2.21 2.44
N ALA A 102 0.78 0.97 2.05
CA ALA A 102 1.49 0.68 0.82
C ALA A 102 0.72 1.17 -0.42
N THR A 103 -0.61 1.04 -0.41
CA THR A 103 -1.50 1.51 -1.49
C THR A 103 -1.43 3.03 -1.64
N ILE A 104 -1.51 3.77 -0.54
CA ILE A 104 -1.37 5.24 -0.55
C ILE A 104 -0.01 5.66 -1.10
N LEU A 105 1.05 4.93 -0.78
CA LEU A 105 2.40 5.27 -1.22
C LEU A 105 2.64 4.93 -2.69
N VAL A 106 2.41 3.68 -3.12
CA VAL A 106 2.94 3.18 -4.40
C VAL A 106 1.93 2.49 -5.32
N SER A 107 0.63 2.57 -5.05
CA SER A 107 -0.36 2.04 -5.99
C SER A 107 -0.15 2.65 -7.38
N PRO A 108 -0.06 1.84 -8.45
CA PRO A 108 -0.01 2.37 -9.81
C PRO A 108 -1.24 3.21 -10.18
N TYR A 109 -2.36 3.00 -9.49
CA TYR A 109 -3.63 3.69 -9.74
C TYR A 109 -3.74 4.99 -8.96
N THR A 110 -3.57 4.92 -7.64
CA THR A 110 -3.86 6.03 -6.71
C THR A 110 -2.67 6.41 -5.81
N GLY A 111 -1.55 5.71 -5.88
CA GLY A 111 -0.39 6.00 -5.03
C GLY A 111 0.24 7.37 -5.30
N VAL A 112 0.76 7.99 -4.27
CA VAL A 112 1.44 9.29 -4.37
C VAL A 112 2.71 9.19 -5.22
N ALA A 113 3.42 8.04 -5.14
CA ALA A 113 4.69 7.79 -5.82
C ALA A 113 4.69 6.43 -6.54
N PRO A 114 3.90 6.25 -7.62
CA PRO A 114 3.64 4.94 -8.24
C PRO A 114 4.88 4.27 -8.85
N ASP A 115 5.92 5.03 -9.19
CA ASP A 115 7.16 4.51 -9.75
C ASP A 115 8.28 4.35 -8.73
N ALA A 116 8.05 4.70 -7.47
CA ALA A 116 9.01 4.49 -6.39
C ALA A 116 9.24 2.99 -6.12
N THR A 117 10.36 2.66 -5.53
CA THR A 117 10.58 1.34 -4.93
C THR A 117 10.13 1.40 -3.48
N LEU A 118 9.27 0.47 -3.06
CA LEU A 118 8.84 0.34 -1.68
C LEU A 118 9.53 -0.84 -1.03
N TYR A 119 10.24 -0.59 0.06
CA TYR A 119 10.72 -1.62 0.98
C TYR A 119 9.79 -1.67 2.19
N THR A 120 9.30 -2.85 2.56
CA THR A 120 8.43 -3.02 3.71
C THR A 120 9.18 -3.70 4.85
N TYR A 121 8.91 -3.25 6.07
CA TYR A 121 9.52 -3.76 7.29
C TYR A 121 8.41 -3.97 8.32
N GLN A 122 8.22 -5.20 8.75
CA GLN A 122 7.21 -5.52 9.74
C GLN A 122 7.71 -5.16 11.13
N VAL A 123 6.94 -4.33 11.83
CA VAL A 123 7.21 -3.96 13.21
C VAL A 123 6.38 -4.78 14.18
N SER A 124 6.99 -5.12 15.29
CA SER A 124 6.43 -6.05 16.27
C SER A 124 5.57 -5.43 17.38
N ASN A 125 5.48 -4.11 17.44
CA ASN A 125 4.71 -3.42 18.50
C ASN A 125 3.19 -3.54 18.33
N LEU A 126 2.74 -4.33 17.35
CA LEU A 126 1.33 -4.60 17.16
C LEU A 126 0.87 -5.54 18.29
N THR A 127 -0.03 -5.07 19.12
CA THR A 127 -0.49 -5.63 20.39
C THR A 127 -1.12 -7.03 20.36
N SER A 128 -1.02 -7.76 19.26
CA SER A 128 -1.58 -9.10 19.08
C SER A 128 -0.75 -9.97 18.16
N VAL A 129 0.56 -10.05 18.40
CA VAL A 129 1.42 -10.96 17.66
C VAL A 129 1.37 -12.33 18.34
N SER A 130 0.74 -13.29 17.71
CA SER A 130 0.75 -14.69 18.13
C SER A 130 1.25 -15.53 16.97
N GLY A 131 2.55 -15.74 16.89
CA GLY A 131 3.11 -16.61 15.87
C GLY A 131 3.93 -15.88 14.79
N GLY A 132 4.29 -16.61 13.76
CA GLY A 132 5.22 -16.15 12.72
C GLY A 132 6.63 -16.71 12.91
N SER A 133 7.60 -16.20 12.17
CA SER A 133 9.00 -16.60 12.25
C SER A 133 9.82 -15.76 13.22
N CYS A 134 9.25 -14.70 13.79
CA CYS A 134 9.88 -13.86 14.78
C CYS A 134 9.85 -14.54 16.15
N ASP A 135 10.99 -14.54 16.84
CA ASP A 135 11.06 -15.06 18.21
C ASP A 135 10.46 -14.05 19.20
N THR A 136 9.19 -14.24 19.53
CA THR A 136 8.47 -13.41 20.49
C THR A 136 8.83 -13.76 21.94
N SER A 137 9.41 -14.94 22.18
CA SER A 137 9.70 -15.44 23.53
C SER A 137 10.89 -14.73 24.19
N THR A 138 11.79 -14.18 23.37
CA THR A 138 13.01 -13.50 23.84
C THR A 138 12.87 -11.97 23.87
N GLY A 139 11.72 -11.41 23.54
CA GLY A 139 11.53 -9.96 23.37
C GLY A 139 12.40 -9.35 22.25
N ARG A 140 12.93 -10.17 21.35
CA ARG A 140 13.82 -9.78 20.27
C ARG A 140 13.07 -9.46 18.98
N LEU A 141 11.92 -8.91 19.12
CA LEU A 141 11.23 -8.37 17.95
C LEU A 141 12.03 -7.17 17.42
N ASP A 142 11.96 -6.95 16.14
CA ASP A 142 12.63 -5.79 15.56
C ASP A 142 11.96 -4.51 16.08
N THR A 143 12.74 -3.70 16.76
CA THR A 143 12.33 -2.39 17.29
C THR A 143 12.32 -1.37 16.16
N PHE A 144 11.58 -0.27 16.33
CA PHE A 144 11.63 0.85 15.38
C PHE A 144 13.06 1.34 15.13
N GLY A 145 13.89 1.43 16.19
CA GLY A 145 15.28 1.83 16.05
C GLY A 145 16.09 0.91 15.13
N LYS A 146 15.92 -0.42 15.26
CA LYS A 146 16.58 -1.39 14.37
C LYS A 146 16.07 -1.29 12.94
N LEU A 147 14.75 -1.17 12.75
CA LEU A 147 14.16 -1.09 11.42
C LEU A 147 14.50 0.22 10.71
N ILE A 148 14.56 1.35 11.43
CA ILE A 148 15.03 2.63 10.88
C ILE A 148 16.47 2.49 10.40
N ASN A 149 17.37 1.93 11.21
CA ASN A 149 18.77 1.73 10.80
C ASN A 149 18.87 0.79 9.59
N GLN A 150 18.10 -0.31 9.58
CA GLN A 150 18.09 -1.22 8.44
C GLN A 150 17.59 -0.52 7.17
N ALA A 151 16.52 0.28 7.26
CA ALA A 151 16.00 1.04 6.12
C ALA A 151 17.04 2.01 5.55
N VAL A 152 17.81 2.67 6.43
CA VAL A 152 18.92 3.54 6.03
C VAL A 152 20.03 2.75 5.33
N GLU A 153 20.40 1.59 5.85
CA GLU A 153 21.41 0.71 5.25
C GLU A 153 20.97 0.15 3.91
N ASP A 154 19.69 -0.16 3.76
CA ASP A 154 19.08 -0.62 2.50
C ASP A 154 18.91 0.51 1.47
N GLY A 155 19.26 1.75 1.81
CA GLY A 155 19.27 2.89 0.89
C GLY A 155 17.94 3.62 0.76
N ALA A 156 17.05 3.52 1.73
CA ALA A 156 15.82 4.31 1.75
C ALA A 156 16.14 5.82 1.86
N GLN A 157 15.43 6.61 1.07
CA GLN A 157 15.53 8.08 1.09
C GLN A 157 14.41 8.68 1.92
N ILE A 158 13.30 7.96 2.05
CA ILE A 158 12.13 8.33 2.86
C ILE A 158 11.75 7.13 3.71
N ILE A 159 11.45 7.36 4.98
CA ILE A 159 10.92 6.36 5.90
C ILE A 159 9.53 6.82 6.34
N SER A 160 8.52 6.02 6.06
CA SER A 160 7.11 6.26 6.45
C SER A 160 6.73 5.34 7.60
N ILE A 161 6.23 5.93 8.69
CA ILE A 161 5.84 5.22 9.90
C ILE A 161 4.46 5.70 10.34
N SER A 162 3.42 4.89 10.10
CA SER A 162 2.05 5.17 10.55
C SER A 162 1.70 4.39 11.82
N GLN A 163 2.69 4.23 12.68
CA GLN A 163 2.63 3.48 13.92
C GLN A 163 3.16 4.33 15.09
N SER A 164 2.78 3.96 16.31
CA SER A 164 3.24 4.63 17.53
C SER A 164 4.36 3.83 18.18
N ASP A 165 5.37 4.51 18.69
CA ASP A 165 6.34 3.95 19.64
C ASP A 165 6.31 4.79 20.92
N GLN A 166 6.02 4.15 22.03
CA GLN A 166 5.94 4.82 23.33
C GLN A 166 7.25 4.76 24.12
N ASP A 167 8.25 4.00 23.66
CA ASP A 167 9.38 3.66 24.51
C ASP A 167 10.52 4.67 24.52
N GLY A 168 10.62 5.59 23.58
CA GLY A 168 11.63 6.66 23.53
C GLY A 168 13.06 6.22 23.86
N THR A 169 13.42 4.98 23.49
CA THR A 169 14.70 4.37 23.84
C THR A 169 15.90 5.10 23.28
N ALA A 170 17.07 4.93 23.90
CA ALA A 170 18.30 5.46 23.35
C ALA A 170 18.59 4.92 21.93
N GLU A 171 18.26 3.64 21.67
CA GLU A 171 18.38 3.02 20.36
C GLU A 171 17.58 3.78 19.31
N LEU A 172 16.31 4.08 19.60
CA LEU A 172 15.42 4.83 18.71
C LEU A 172 15.98 6.25 18.43
N LYS A 173 16.43 6.95 19.48
CA LYS A 173 17.02 8.29 19.35
C LYS A 173 18.21 8.30 18.41
N TRP A 174 19.12 7.35 18.59
CA TRP A 174 20.31 7.22 17.76
C TRP A 174 19.95 6.82 16.32
N ALA A 175 18.99 5.96 16.12
CA ALA A 175 18.55 5.57 14.77
C ALA A 175 17.96 6.76 14.00
N ILE A 176 17.11 7.56 14.66
CA ILE A 176 16.54 8.78 14.06
C ILE A 176 17.65 9.78 13.72
N ALA A 177 18.55 10.04 14.65
CA ALA A 177 19.68 10.96 14.42
C ALA A 177 20.58 10.47 13.28
N ASN A 178 20.86 9.16 13.20
CA ASN A 178 21.61 8.55 12.12
C ASN A 178 20.91 8.74 10.76
N ALA A 179 19.62 8.46 10.67
CA ALA A 179 18.83 8.63 9.45
C ALA A 179 18.85 10.08 8.97
N ILE A 180 18.58 11.04 9.86
CA ILE A 180 18.60 12.47 9.54
C ILE A 180 19.97 12.93 9.09
N SER A 181 21.04 12.48 9.77
CA SER A 181 22.43 12.85 9.40
C SER A 181 22.83 12.35 8.02
N ARG A 182 22.18 11.33 7.51
CA ARG A 182 22.37 10.79 6.16
C ARG A 182 21.41 11.37 5.11
N GLY A 183 20.61 12.36 5.49
CA GLY A 183 19.64 13.01 4.60
C GLY A 183 18.37 12.20 4.36
N VAL A 184 18.09 11.19 5.17
CA VAL A 184 16.85 10.40 5.08
C VAL A 184 15.72 11.18 5.75
N ILE A 185 14.59 11.30 5.06
CA ILE A 185 13.40 11.96 5.57
C ILE A 185 12.55 10.92 6.32
N ILE A 186 12.24 11.20 7.58
CA ILE A 186 11.32 10.37 8.37
C ILE A 186 9.99 11.10 8.48
N VAL A 187 8.90 10.42 8.11
CA VAL A 187 7.51 10.90 8.23
C VAL A 187 6.79 9.98 9.21
N ASN A 188 6.13 10.59 10.20
CA ASN A 188 5.40 9.84 11.22
C ASN A 188 4.03 10.46 11.48
N SER A 189 3.02 9.61 11.73
CA SER A 189 1.68 10.06 12.11
C SER A 189 1.69 10.66 13.51
N ALA A 190 0.84 11.67 13.74
CA ALA A 190 0.65 12.25 15.07
C ALA A 190 -0.14 11.36 16.03
N GLY A 191 -0.78 10.31 15.50
CA GLY A 191 -1.62 9.40 16.28
C GLY A 191 -3.11 9.74 16.22
N ASN A 192 -3.92 8.82 16.77
CA ASN A 192 -5.39 8.83 16.70
C ASN A 192 -6.05 8.99 18.08
N GLY A 193 -5.37 9.61 19.01
CA GLY A 193 -5.82 9.77 20.42
C GLY A 193 -6.72 10.96 20.67
N ALA A 194 -6.97 11.81 19.66
CA ALA A 194 -7.73 13.07 19.83
C ALA A 194 -7.20 13.90 21.02
N SER A 195 -5.88 13.97 21.17
CA SER A 195 -5.23 14.63 22.32
C SER A 195 -3.99 15.40 21.89
N ASP A 196 -3.50 16.26 22.77
CA ASP A 196 -2.25 17.00 22.60
C ASP A 196 -1.01 16.21 23.09
N ASP A 197 -1.22 15.00 23.59
CA ASP A 197 -0.15 14.18 24.13
C ASP A 197 0.80 13.66 23.05
N ASN A 198 0.51 13.86 21.80
CA ASN A 198 1.25 13.29 20.66
C ASN A 198 2.00 12.01 21.07
N VAL A 199 1.24 10.93 21.24
CA VAL A 199 1.72 9.66 21.81
C VAL A 199 2.77 8.95 20.95
N THR A 200 3.09 9.49 19.79
CA THR A 200 4.13 8.96 18.95
C THR A 200 5.46 9.61 19.28
N HIS A 201 6.31 8.95 20.03
CA HIS A 201 7.63 9.48 20.39
C HIS A 201 8.51 9.81 19.18
N ILE A 202 8.31 9.14 18.07
CA ILE A 202 9.05 9.36 16.82
C ILE A 202 8.75 10.77 16.27
N GLY A 203 7.49 11.18 16.22
CA GLY A 203 7.08 12.49 15.71
C GLY A 203 7.61 13.69 16.52
N ARG A 204 8.01 13.47 17.77
CA ARG A 204 8.59 14.53 18.64
C ARG A 204 10.05 14.84 18.37
N PHE A 205 10.74 13.99 17.61
CA PHE A 205 12.14 14.28 17.32
C PHE A 205 12.28 15.39 16.31
N SER A 206 13.12 16.36 16.63
CA SER A 206 13.49 17.42 15.71
C SER A 206 14.04 16.84 14.41
N GLY A 207 13.50 17.26 13.28
CA GLY A 207 13.86 16.74 11.96
C GLY A 207 12.98 15.58 11.46
N VAL A 208 12.06 15.06 12.27
CA VAL A 208 10.99 14.17 11.84
C VAL A 208 9.80 15.00 11.39
N VAL A 209 9.15 14.60 10.31
CA VAL A 209 7.92 15.21 9.79
C VAL A 209 6.72 14.56 10.47
N GLY A 210 6.23 15.15 11.55
CA GLY A 210 5.00 14.73 12.21
C GLY A 210 3.77 15.23 11.46
N VAL A 211 2.80 14.37 11.19
CA VAL A 211 1.64 14.65 10.34
C VAL A 211 0.34 14.35 11.10
N SER A 212 -0.51 15.37 11.27
CA SER A 212 -1.88 15.24 11.76
C SER A 212 -2.87 15.08 10.61
N ALA A 213 -4.09 14.66 10.93
CA ALA A 213 -5.15 14.43 9.94
C ALA A 213 -6.15 15.60 9.88
N ILE A 214 -6.53 15.96 8.65
CA ILE A 214 -7.64 16.88 8.37
C ILE A 214 -8.68 16.20 7.48
N ASN A 215 -9.91 16.69 7.54
CA ASN A 215 -11.00 16.38 6.63
C ASN A 215 -10.86 17.16 5.32
N ALA A 216 -11.62 16.78 4.29
CA ALA A 216 -11.57 17.43 2.98
C ALA A 216 -12.02 18.90 3.00
N ASP A 217 -12.83 19.29 3.98
CA ASP A 217 -13.26 20.67 4.19
C ASP A 217 -12.18 21.54 4.91
N GLY A 218 -11.02 20.95 5.22
CA GLY A 218 -9.92 21.59 5.92
C GLY A 218 -10.06 21.64 7.43
N THR A 219 -11.14 21.12 8.00
CA THR A 219 -11.29 20.98 9.44
C THR A 219 -10.40 19.87 9.99
N PHE A 220 -10.02 19.98 11.26
CA PHE A 220 -9.22 18.96 11.92
C PHE A 220 -10.03 17.67 12.10
N ALA A 221 -9.45 16.52 11.77
CA ALA A 221 -10.13 15.25 11.95
C ALA A 221 -10.31 14.96 13.44
N SER A 222 -11.51 14.58 13.85
CA SER A 222 -11.89 14.46 15.26
C SER A 222 -11.08 13.44 16.06
N TYR A 223 -10.48 12.47 15.39
CA TYR A 223 -9.62 11.45 16.01
C TYR A 223 -8.15 11.82 16.04
N SER A 224 -7.73 12.81 15.22
CA SER A 224 -6.30 13.11 15.07
C SER A 224 -5.72 13.71 16.33
N SER A 225 -4.53 13.25 16.71
CA SER A 225 -3.75 13.94 17.73
C SER A 225 -3.05 15.17 17.17
N TRP A 226 -2.64 16.09 18.07
CA TRP A 226 -1.99 17.36 17.77
C TRP A 226 -0.86 17.64 18.77
N GLY A 227 -0.30 18.83 18.75
CA GLY A 227 0.70 19.28 19.73
C GLY A 227 2.14 19.18 19.25
N ASP A 228 3.06 19.01 20.17
CA ASP A 228 4.50 19.02 19.90
C ASP A 228 4.90 17.92 18.91
N GLY A 229 5.74 18.30 17.92
CA GLY A 229 6.22 17.40 16.88
C GLY A 229 5.34 17.31 15.63
N VAL A 230 4.13 17.88 15.66
CA VAL A 230 3.31 18.04 14.46
C VAL A 230 3.80 19.25 13.67
N VAL A 231 4.23 19.04 12.44
CA VAL A 231 4.75 20.11 11.56
C VAL A 231 3.86 20.38 10.36
N THR A 232 2.94 19.46 10.06
CA THR A 232 2.01 19.59 8.93
C THR A 232 0.76 18.74 9.15
N THR A 233 -0.21 18.90 8.25
CA THR A 233 -1.43 18.11 8.21
C THR A 233 -1.66 17.55 6.82
N ALA A 234 -2.35 16.42 6.74
CA ALA A 234 -2.76 15.81 5.49
C ALA A 234 -4.17 15.24 5.61
N LEU A 235 -4.83 15.01 4.45
CA LEU A 235 -6.09 14.28 4.41
C LEU A 235 -5.92 12.90 5.04
N GLY A 236 -6.72 12.62 6.05
CA GLY A 236 -6.72 11.33 6.73
C GLY A 236 -8.14 10.87 7.06
N GLY A 237 -9.09 11.55 6.54
CA GLY A 237 -10.41 11.35 6.82
C GLY A 237 -11.27 10.44 6.28
N PRO A 238 -12.56 10.23 6.69
CA PRO A 238 -13.11 8.93 7.06
C PRO A 238 -13.12 7.98 5.94
#